data_4e20d274d3adcc63e76b915d2549f5ce
#
_entry.id   4e20d274d3adcc63e76b915d2549f5ce
#
_cell.length_a   1.000
_cell.length_b   1.000
_cell.length_c   1.000
_cell.angle_alpha   90.00
_cell.angle_beta   90.00
_cell.angle_gamma   90.00
#
_symmetry.space_group_name_H-M   'P 1'
#
loop_
_entity.id
_entity.type
_entity.pdbx_description
1 polymer ?
#
loop_
_entity_poly.entity_id
_entity_poly.type
_entity_poly.pdbx_seq_one_letter_code
_entity_poly.pdbx_strand_id
1 'polypeptide(L)'
;MQRFTLISIFLLAFAIKSQAQEIKDFTYKIYGLARTDYFFNSRQNEETVEGIFLMFPKDHAYDPLGHDMNAHAESSLYNLHTRLGVDLTGPEIWGAKTSAKIEFDFRGSGSTFGVIRLRHAYAKLDWGNNEWLLGQTWHPLYGTVAPELMNLNMGAPFQPFNRAPQIQYSYAPKNLLFRASILWQTQYLSVGPKGKSRDYIHNSNIPEMFVGLDYQDATWTAGAGLHFSSLVPRLSSSVINPNNGMQESYKVSERINGLSGEVHFKYKDKKLMVAGKSVLSSNLTQCSTLGGYGSTSINNETDEREYAPLRISHSWLNVMYGTKWRGGVFLGYLKNLGASKEVFNLCGTGTDVDQLTHASVELTYNIPHWKIGAEYSLTTAWYGTNDDKGKVHDTHDVSNNRFVISALYSF
;
A
#
# COMPACT_ATOMS: atom_id res chain seq x y z
N MET A 1 13.88 24.49 34.13
CA MET A 1 14.39 25.19 32.94
C MET A 1 13.88 24.66 31.59
N GLN A 2 13.09 23.60 31.55
CA GLN A 2 12.59 23.02 30.25
C GLN A 2 11.23 23.58 29.75
N ARG A 3 10.52 24.41 30.53
CA ARG A 3 9.21 24.96 30.09
C ARG A 3 9.29 26.26 29.28
N PHE A 4 10.46 26.91 29.21
CA PHE A 4 10.64 28.15 28.47
C PHE A 4 11.00 27.91 26.97
N THR A 5 11.50 26.76 26.62
CA THR A 5 11.99 26.46 25.24
C THR A 5 10.83 26.21 24.25
N LEU A 6 9.71 25.65 24.72
CA LEU A 6 8.54 25.36 23.85
C LEU A 6 7.73 26.61 23.47
N ILE A 7 7.65 27.60 24.39
CA ILE A 7 6.97 28.88 24.14
C ILE A 7 7.77 29.74 23.14
N SER A 8 9.11 29.64 23.17
CA SER A 8 9.97 30.35 22.22
C SER A 8 9.86 29.86 20.80
N ILE A 9 9.62 28.55 20.58
CA ILE A 9 9.41 27.97 19.23
C ILE A 9 8.06 28.41 18.64
N PHE A 10 7.01 28.50 19.47
CA PHE A 10 5.69 28.98 19.03
C PHE A 10 5.68 30.48 18.73
N LEU A 11 6.44 31.28 19.48
CA LEU A 11 6.59 32.72 19.24
C LEU A 11 7.49 33.00 18.02
N LEU A 12 8.50 32.16 17.73
CA LEU A 12 9.30 32.25 16.50
C LEU A 12 8.44 31.97 15.25
N ALA A 13 7.49 31.03 15.31
CA ALA A 13 6.57 30.75 14.22
C ALA A 13 5.59 31.92 13.95
N PHE A 14 5.27 32.73 14.97
CA PHE A 14 4.46 33.94 14.81
C PHE A 14 5.28 35.16 14.36
N ALA A 15 6.57 35.25 14.72
CA ALA A 15 7.45 36.35 14.32
C ALA A 15 7.88 36.26 12.83
N ILE A 16 7.85 35.07 12.25
CA ILE A 16 8.09 34.85 10.80
C ILE A 16 6.96 35.47 9.94
N LYS A 17 5.79 35.76 10.53
CA LYS A 17 4.71 36.46 9.82
C LYS A 17 5.01 37.91 9.48
N SER A 18 6.02 38.57 10.08
CA SER A 18 6.26 40.00 9.88
C SER A 18 7.38 40.32 8.85
N GLN A 19 8.03 39.30 8.29
CA GLN A 19 9.01 39.46 7.20
C GLN A 19 8.76 38.50 6.02
N ALA A 20 7.54 38.01 5.82
CA ALA A 20 7.15 37.44 4.55
C ALA A 20 7.13 38.60 3.52
N GLN A 21 8.29 38.89 2.95
CA GLN A 21 8.40 39.56 1.69
C GLN A 21 7.36 38.89 0.79
N GLU A 22 6.41 39.63 0.21
CA GLU A 22 5.46 39.11 -0.78
C GLU A 22 6.30 38.40 -1.85
N ILE A 23 6.38 37.07 -1.76
CA ILE A 23 6.92 36.26 -2.84
C ILE A 23 5.79 36.21 -3.86
N LYS A 24 5.72 37.23 -4.73
CA LYS A 24 4.65 37.46 -5.71
C LYS A 24 4.39 36.27 -6.65
N ASP A 25 5.28 35.28 -6.65
CA ASP A 25 5.28 34.20 -7.62
C ASP A 25 4.79 32.84 -7.03
N PHE A 26 4.42 32.80 -5.76
CA PHE A 26 3.89 31.59 -5.13
C PHE A 26 2.45 31.74 -4.68
N THR A 27 1.64 30.71 -4.98
CA THR A 27 0.31 30.56 -4.40
C THR A 27 0.25 29.27 -3.59
N TYR A 28 -0.57 29.25 -2.55
CA TYR A 28 -0.78 28.07 -1.73
C TYR A 28 -2.26 27.87 -1.43
N LYS A 29 -2.67 26.61 -1.34
CA LYS A 29 -4.00 26.19 -0.90
C LYS A 29 -3.86 25.19 0.22
N ILE A 30 -4.32 25.55 1.41
CA ILE A 30 -4.44 24.62 2.54
C ILE A 30 -5.75 23.85 2.36
N TYR A 31 -5.72 22.56 2.58
CA TYR A 31 -6.87 21.67 2.56
C TYR A 31 -6.72 20.58 3.63
N GLY A 32 -7.83 19.97 3.97
CA GLY A 32 -7.77 18.87 4.93
C GLY A 32 -9.11 18.20 5.13
N LEU A 33 -9.10 17.23 6.03
CA LEU A 33 -10.31 16.57 6.51
C LEU A 33 -10.15 16.14 7.97
N ALA A 34 -11.23 16.27 8.72
CA ALA A 34 -11.41 15.59 10.01
C ALA A 34 -12.29 14.37 9.77
N ARG A 35 -11.84 13.20 10.22
CA ARG A 35 -12.58 11.96 10.02
C ARG A 35 -12.61 11.11 11.28
N THR A 36 -13.80 10.63 11.62
CA THR A 36 -14.05 9.68 12.69
C THR A 36 -14.56 8.39 12.09
N ASP A 37 -13.96 7.27 12.46
CA ASP A 37 -14.34 5.94 12.03
C ASP A 37 -14.61 5.06 13.25
N TYR A 38 -15.82 4.51 13.35
CA TYR A 38 -16.10 3.36 14.19
C TYR A 38 -16.02 2.09 13.35
N PHE A 39 -15.38 1.05 13.86
CA PHE A 39 -15.43 -0.25 13.23
C PHE A 39 -15.61 -1.37 14.26
N PHE A 40 -16.21 -2.45 13.77
CA PHE A 40 -16.37 -3.71 14.45
C PHE A 40 -15.86 -4.82 13.55
N ASN A 41 -15.15 -5.81 14.12
CA ASN A 41 -14.74 -7.05 13.47
C ASN A 41 -15.28 -8.21 14.30
N SER A 42 -15.77 -9.27 13.66
CA SER A 42 -16.24 -10.48 14.36
C SER A 42 -15.10 -11.41 14.78
N ARG A 43 -13.88 -11.16 14.30
CA ARG A 43 -12.69 -12.00 14.48
C ARG A 43 -11.43 -11.14 14.43
N GLN A 44 -10.34 -11.62 15.03
CA GLN A 44 -9.01 -11.01 14.85
C GLN A 44 -8.49 -11.16 13.42
N ASN A 45 -7.73 -10.18 12.97
CA ASN A 45 -7.27 -10.07 11.60
C ASN A 45 -5.76 -9.81 11.52
N GLU A 46 -5.15 -10.18 10.40
CA GLU A 46 -3.89 -9.62 9.97
C GLU A 46 -4.13 -8.17 9.55
N GLU A 47 -3.46 -7.24 10.23
CA GLU A 47 -3.75 -5.83 10.11
C GLU A 47 -2.53 -4.94 10.30
N THR A 48 -2.67 -3.67 9.98
CA THR A 48 -1.73 -2.61 10.33
C THR A 48 -2.48 -1.40 10.86
N VAL A 49 -1.81 -0.57 11.68
CA VAL A 49 -2.34 0.69 12.20
C VAL A 49 -3.64 0.46 13.02
N GLU A 50 -3.52 -0.30 14.11
CA GLU A 50 -4.58 -0.47 15.13
C GLU A 50 -5.95 -0.87 14.52
N GLY A 51 -5.98 -1.88 13.67
CA GLY A 51 -7.21 -2.39 13.04
C GLY A 51 -7.84 -1.49 11.97
N ILE A 52 -7.28 -0.32 11.73
CA ILE A 52 -7.78 0.58 10.69
C ILE A 52 -7.49 0.03 9.29
N PHE A 53 -6.33 -0.60 9.10
CA PHE A 53 -5.91 -1.20 7.83
C PHE A 53 -5.96 -2.72 7.95
N LEU A 54 -7.12 -3.27 7.71
CA LEU A 54 -7.38 -4.69 7.77
C LEU A 54 -6.98 -5.36 6.45
N MET A 55 -6.30 -6.50 6.54
CA MET A 55 -5.87 -7.29 5.40
C MET A 55 -6.78 -8.51 5.18
N PHE A 56 -6.82 -9.43 6.14
CA PHE A 56 -7.61 -10.67 6.08
C PHE A 56 -7.72 -11.29 7.48
N PRO A 57 -8.73 -12.16 7.75
CA PRO A 57 -8.90 -12.80 9.04
C PRO A 57 -7.71 -13.72 9.37
N LYS A 58 -7.28 -13.75 10.65
CA LYS A 58 -6.30 -14.71 11.15
C LYS A 58 -6.86 -16.11 11.15
N ASP A 59 -6.00 -17.09 10.93
CA ASP A 59 -6.32 -18.51 11.03
C ASP A 59 -6.81 -18.92 12.42
N HIS A 60 -7.31 -20.13 12.54
CA HIS A 60 -7.60 -20.75 13.83
C HIS A 60 -6.35 -20.89 14.68
N ALA A 61 -6.48 -20.57 15.97
CA ALA A 61 -5.45 -20.76 16.98
C ALA A 61 -6.09 -21.40 18.21
N TYR A 62 -6.13 -22.73 18.26
CA TYR A 62 -6.80 -23.47 19.32
C TYR A 62 -5.96 -23.52 20.60
N ASP A 63 -6.60 -23.23 21.73
CA ASP A 63 -6.07 -23.51 23.05
C ASP A 63 -6.12 -25.04 23.36
N PRO A 64 -5.52 -25.52 24.47
CA PRO A 64 -5.59 -26.94 24.86
C PRO A 64 -7.00 -27.47 25.15
N LEU A 65 -8.00 -26.60 25.30
CA LEU A 65 -9.41 -26.95 25.50
C LEU A 65 -10.22 -26.95 24.22
N GLY A 66 -9.58 -26.60 23.08
CA GLY A 66 -10.21 -26.55 21.76
C GLY A 66 -10.90 -25.22 21.43
N HIS A 67 -10.71 -24.14 22.21
CA HIS A 67 -11.27 -22.84 21.89
C HIS A 67 -10.37 -22.09 20.92
N ASP A 68 -10.95 -21.49 19.86
CA ASP A 68 -10.21 -20.68 18.92
C ASP A 68 -9.94 -19.27 19.50
N MET A 69 -8.70 -19.00 19.88
CA MET A 69 -8.26 -17.74 20.47
C MET A 69 -8.38 -16.53 19.51
N ASN A 70 -8.42 -16.77 18.20
CA ASN A 70 -8.63 -15.72 17.20
C ASN A 70 -10.10 -15.41 16.91
N ALA A 71 -11.04 -16.26 17.40
CA ALA A 71 -12.48 -16.03 17.29
C ALA A 71 -12.96 -15.01 18.34
N HIS A 72 -12.32 -13.85 18.41
CA HIS A 72 -12.60 -12.77 19.35
C HIS A 72 -13.04 -11.52 18.59
N ALA A 73 -14.23 -11.02 18.92
CA ALA A 73 -14.75 -9.79 18.33
C ALA A 73 -14.07 -8.56 18.93
N GLU A 74 -13.86 -7.56 18.11
CA GLU A 74 -13.22 -6.30 18.50
C GLU A 74 -13.91 -5.09 17.89
N SER A 75 -13.83 -3.94 18.55
CA SER A 75 -14.34 -2.68 18.03
C SER A 75 -13.51 -1.50 18.52
N SER A 76 -13.46 -0.43 17.73
CA SER A 76 -12.76 0.80 18.09
C SER A 76 -13.36 2.02 17.40
N LEU A 77 -13.07 3.20 17.96
CA LEU A 77 -13.44 4.50 17.41
C LEU A 77 -12.18 5.34 17.28
N TYR A 78 -11.80 5.70 16.05
CA TYR A 78 -10.56 6.43 15.78
C TYR A 78 -10.75 7.65 14.89
N ASN A 79 -9.87 8.65 15.08
CA ASN A 79 -9.78 9.87 14.27
C ASN A 79 -8.46 9.93 13.48
N LEU A 80 -7.71 8.83 13.42
CA LEU A 80 -6.34 8.78 12.88
C LEU A 80 -6.25 9.09 11.38
N HIS A 81 -7.36 8.98 10.64
CA HIS A 81 -7.38 9.33 9.22
C HIS A 81 -7.58 10.84 8.98
N THR A 82 -7.67 11.64 10.03
CA THR A 82 -7.61 13.11 9.92
C THR A 82 -6.36 13.52 9.16
N ARG A 83 -6.50 14.49 8.24
CA ARG A 83 -5.48 14.83 7.25
C ARG A 83 -5.35 16.33 7.10
N LEU A 84 -4.13 16.77 6.88
CA LEU A 84 -3.83 18.15 6.50
C LEU A 84 -2.85 18.13 5.33
N GLY A 85 -3.02 19.06 4.40
CA GLY A 85 -2.16 19.21 3.25
C GLY A 85 -2.09 20.64 2.73
N VAL A 86 -1.06 20.89 1.94
CA VAL A 86 -0.83 22.15 1.23
C VAL A 86 -0.48 21.84 -0.22
N ASP A 87 -1.20 22.43 -1.14
CA ASP A 87 -0.84 22.52 -2.55
C ASP A 87 -0.15 23.86 -2.79
N LEU A 88 1.00 23.83 -3.46
CA LEU A 88 1.83 25.00 -3.79
C LEU A 88 1.94 25.12 -5.31
N THR A 89 1.86 26.34 -5.83
CA THR A 89 2.22 26.67 -7.20
C THR A 89 3.32 27.72 -7.15
N GLY A 90 4.37 27.54 -7.90
CA GLY A 90 5.54 28.43 -7.93
C GLY A 90 5.79 29.06 -9.30
N PRO A 91 6.88 29.84 -9.45
CA PRO A 91 7.27 30.45 -10.70
C PRO A 91 7.61 29.41 -11.75
N GLU A 92 7.49 29.77 -13.01
CA GLU A 92 7.94 28.90 -14.11
C GLU A 92 9.47 28.76 -14.10
N ILE A 93 9.95 27.54 -14.32
CA ILE A 93 11.37 27.22 -14.44
C ILE A 93 11.58 26.45 -15.73
N TRP A 94 12.49 26.91 -16.58
CA TRP A 94 12.79 26.31 -17.90
C TRP A 94 11.56 26.11 -18.78
N GLY A 95 10.57 27.03 -18.67
CA GLY A 95 9.30 26.95 -19.38
C GLY A 95 8.33 25.91 -18.82
N ALA A 96 8.62 25.29 -17.71
CA ALA A 96 7.70 24.43 -16.99
C ALA A 96 6.92 25.19 -15.93
N LYS A 97 5.62 24.91 -15.78
CA LYS A 97 4.85 25.25 -14.60
C LYS A 97 5.34 24.40 -13.43
N THR A 98 5.61 25.05 -12.29
CA THR A 98 6.05 24.34 -11.08
C THR A 98 4.95 24.20 -10.07
N SER A 99 4.86 23.07 -9.41
CA SER A 99 3.96 22.84 -8.29
C SER A 99 4.59 21.88 -7.27
N ALA A 100 4.08 21.92 -6.04
CA ALA A 100 4.46 20.97 -5.00
C ALA A 100 3.25 20.61 -4.14
N LYS A 101 3.28 19.47 -3.52
CA LYS A 101 2.29 19.00 -2.55
C LYS A 101 2.98 18.45 -1.32
N ILE A 102 2.47 18.85 -0.14
CA ILE A 102 2.83 18.24 1.15
C ILE A 102 1.52 17.82 1.81
N GLU A 103 1.42 16.56 2.24
CA GLU A 103 0.24 16.02 2.93
C GLU A 103 0.66 15.03 3.99
N PHE A 104 0.01 15.07 5.15
CA PHE A 104 0.22 14.13 6.25
C PHE A 104 -1.10 13.72 6.90
N ASP A 105 -1.08 12.56 7.60
CA ASP A 105 -2.12 12.06 8.48
C ASP A 105 -1.52 11.55 9.80
N PHE A 106 -2.35 11.01 10.71
CA PHE A 106 -1.93 10.52 12.02
C PHE A 106 -1.86 8.98 12.09
N ARG A 107 -1.69 8.33 10.95
CA ARG A 107 -1.62 6.85 10.82
C ARG A 107 -0.18 6.34 10.70
N GLY A 108 0.77 7.01 11.32
CA GLY A 108 2.15 6.54 11.40
C GLY A 108 2.29 5.37 12.35
N SER A 109 3.37 4.59 12.17
CA SER A 109 3.77 3.52 13.08
C SER A 109 4.78 4.05 14.10
N GLY A 110 4.67 3.63 15.35
CA GLY A 110 5.59 4.06 16.40
C GLY A 110 5.15 3.56 17.77
N SER A 111 5.84 4.01 18.81
CA SER A 111 5.58 3.64 20.21
C SER A 111 4.40 4.40 20.85
N THR A 112 3.88 5.41 20.15
CA THR A 112 2.77 6.24 20.63
C THR A 112 1.64 6.26 19.61
N PHE A 113 0.41 6.36 20.11
CA PHE A 113 -0.78 6.46 19.29
C PHE A 113 -0.85 7.82 18.55
N GLY A 114 -1.30 7.84 17.30
CA GLY A 114 -1.46 9.08 16.54
C GLY A 114 -0.17 9.67 15.97
N VAL A 115 0.79 8.83 15.60
CA VAL A 115 2.06 9.27 14.99
C VAL A 115 1.80 9.91 13.61
N ILE A 116 2.38 11.10 13.39
CA ILE A 116 2.31 11.79 12.11
C ILE A 116 3.00 10.95 11.03
N ARG A 117 2.31 10.79 9.89
CA ARG A 117 2.84 10.09 8.73
C ARG A 117 2.81 11.00 7.51
N LEU A 118 3.97 11.15 6.84
CA LEU A 118 4.08 11.83 5.56
C LEU A 118 3.41 10.98 4.47
N ARG A 119 2.39 11.54 3.82
CA ARG A 119 1.65 10.88 2.74
C ARG A 119 2.21 11.25 1.37
N HIS A 120 2.19 12.54 1.10
CA HIS A 120 2.70 13.13 -0.13
C HIS A 120 3.71 14.22 0.20
N ALA A 121 4.84 14.20 -0.49
CA ALA A 121 5.85 15.25 -0.48
C ALA A 121 6.59 15.19 -1.82
N TYR A 122 6.11 15.98 -2.79
CA TYR A 122 6.70 15.97 -4.13
C TYR A 122 6.64 17.35 -4.78
N ALA A 123 7.55 17.57 -5.73
CA ALA A 123 7.51 18.68 -6.67
C ALA A 123 7.25 18.17 -8.09
N LYS A 124 6.68 19.02 -8.93
CA LYS A 124 6.39 18.76 -10.34
C LYS A 124 6.92 19.86 -11.22
N LEU A 125 7.38 19.45 -12.40
CA LEU A 125 7.67 20.30 -13.54
C LEU A 125 6.76 19.89 -14.70
N ASP A 126 5.90 20.77 -15.16
CA ASP A 126 4.87 20.50 -16.17
C ASP A 126 5.03 21.41 -17.41
N TRP A 127 5.33 20.78 -18.56
CA TRP A 127 5.41 21.43 -19.89
C TRP A 127 4.16 21.13 -20.75
N GLY A 128 3.02 20.84 -20.13
CA GLY A 128 1.77 20.46 -20.80
C GLY A 128 1.67 18.97 -21.04
N ASN A 129 2.18 18.48 -22.17
CA ASN A 129 2.18 17.04 -22.45
C ASN A 129 3.26 16.26 -21.69
N ASN A 130 4.27 16.92 -21.16
CA ASN A 130 5.39 16.31 -20.46
C ASN A 130 5.41 16.77 -19.01
N GLU A 131 5.51 15.83 -18.07
CA GLU A 131 5.58 16.12 -16.64
C GLU A 131 6.67 15.29 -15.99
N TRP A 132 7.47 15.92 -15.13
CA TRP A 132 8.32 15.24 -14.15
C TRP A 132 7.75 15.42 -12.76
N LEU A 133 7.71 14.32 -12.00
CA LEU A 133 7.38 14.31 -10.58
C LEU A 133 8.57 13.76 -9.80
N LEU A 134 8.99 14.49 -8.76
CA LEU A 134 10.14 14.17 -7.92
C LEU A 134 9.68 14.17 -6.45
N GLY A 135 9.70 13.01 -5.79
CA GLY A 135 9.34 12.89 -4.38
C GLY A 135 8.35 11.77 -4.07
N GLN A 136 7.79 11.79 -2.88
CA GLN A 136 6.92 10.72 -2.40
C GLN A 136 5.45 10.94 -2.80
N THR A 137 4.87 9.97 -3.47
CA THR A 137 3.42 9.92 -3.76
C THR A 137 2.96 8.48 -3.93
N TRP A 138 1.74 8.28 -4.42
CA TRP A 138 1.21 6.95 -4.71
C TRP A 138 2.14 6.16 -5.62
N HIS A 139 2.37 4.90 -5.27
CA HIS A 139 3.03 3.93 -6.13
C HIS A 139 2.26 3.78 -7.44
N PRO A 140 2.91 3.69 -8.61
CA PRO A 140 2.20 3.62 -9.89
C PRO A 140 1.23 2.43 -10.03
N LEU A 141 1.46 1.31 -9.36
CA LEU A 141 0.50 0.18 -9.30
C LEU A 141 -0.80 0.52 -8.53
N TYR A 142 -0.78 1.50 -7.58
CA TYR A 142 -2.03 2.06 -7.07
C TYR A 142 -2.78 2.77 -8.21
N GLY A 143 -2.05 3.52 -9.01
CA GLY A 143 -2.40 3.99 -10.35
C GLY A 143 -3.52 5.02 -10.39
N THR A 144 -4.01 5.23 -11.60
CA THR A 144 -5.11 6.14 -11.93
C THR A 144 -6.49 5.54 -11.59
N VAL A 145 -6.55 4.21 -11.45
CA VAL A 145 -7.77 3.48 -11.09
C VAL A 145 -7.60 2.81 -9.74
N ALA A 146 -8.37 3.28 -8.77
CA ALA A 146 -8.46 2.74 -7.42
C ALA A 146 -9.93 2.67 -7.00
N PRO A 147 -10.32 1.75 -6.09
CA PRO A 147 -11.69 1.64 -5.63
C PRO A 147 -12.08 2.84 -4.77
N GLU A 148 -13.36 3.21 -4.82
CA GLU A 148 -13.97 4.17 -3.92
C GLU A 148 -14.68 3.39 -2.80
N LEU A 149 -14.16 3.46 -1.55
CA LEU A 149 -14.64 2.71 -0.39
C LEU A 149 -14.64 3.59 0.86
N MET A 150 -15.52 3.27 1.82
CA MET A 150 -15.42 3.83 3.16
C MET A 150 -14.28 3.22 3.94
N ASN A 151 -14.04 1.92 3.80
CA ASN A 151 -12.97 1.23 4.49
C ASN A 151 -11.60 1.82 4.12
N LEU A 152 -10.79 2.09 5.14
CA LEU A 152 -9.51 2.78 5.00
C LEU A 152 -8.39 1.94 4.41
N ASN A 153 -8.58 0.64 4.22
CA ASN A 153 -7.66 -0.22 3.50
C ASN A 153 -7.66 0.01 1.98
N MET A 154 -8.66 0.78 1.46
CA MET A 154 -8.76 1.15 0.05
C MET A 154 -8.70 -0.04 -0.90
N GLY A 155 -9.32 -1.17 -0.51
CA GLY A 155 -9.36 -2.42 -1.29
C GLY A 155 -8.12 -3.31 -1.17
N ALA A 156 -7.13 -2.99 -0.33
CA ALA A 156 -6.04 -3.93 -0.05
C ALA A 156 -6.60 -5.16 0.71
N PRO A 157 -6.02 -6.37 0.48
CA PRO A 157 -4.84 -6.70 -0.32
C PRO A 157 -5.11 -6.92 -1.82
N PHE A 158 -6.34 -6.74 -2.31
CA PHE A 158 -6.72 -6.92 -3.72
C PHE A 158 -6.23 -5.76 -4.61
N GLN A 159 -6.20 -4.54 -4.06
CA GLN A 159 -5.63 -3.34 -4.65
C GLN A 159 -4.22 -3.11 -4.10
N PRO A 160 -3.17 -3.04 -4.93
CA PRO A 160 -1.84 -2.64 -4.49
C PRO A 160 -1.88 -1.27 -3.81
N PHE A 161 -1.40 -1.20 -2.57
CA PHE A 161 -1.46 0.00 -1.74
C PHE A 161 -0.07 0.34 -1.21
N ASN A 162 0.52 1.42 -1.75
CA ASN A 162 1.83 1.91 -1.33
C ASN A 162 1.97 3.39 -1.68
N ARG A 163 2.79 4.11 -0.93
CA ARG A 163 3.34 5.42 -1.28
C ARG A 163 4.85 5.34 -1.14
N ALA A 164 5.55 5.75 -2.20
CA ALA A 164 7.00 5.58 -2.34
C ALA A 164 7.65 6.87 -2.86
N PRO A 165 8.87 7.20 -2.40
CA PRO A 165 9.72 8.15 -3.08
C PRO A 165 10.00 7.66 -4.51
N GLN A 166 9.87 8.56 -5.48
CA GLN A 166 9.99 8.22 -6.89
C GLN A 166 10.44 9.40 -7.72
N ILE A 167 11.03 9.08 -8.86
CA ILE A 167 11.19 9.97 -9.98
C ILE A 167 10.31 9.40 -11.08
N GLN A 168 9.31 10.16 -11.51
CA GLN A 168 8.37 9.76 -12.54
C GLN A 168 8.39 10.75 -13.69
N TYR A 169 8.45 10.22 -14.90
CA TYR A 169 8.16 10.94 -16.13
C TYR A 169 6.80 10.52 -16.66
N SER A 170 6.00 11.49 -17.09
CA SER A 170 4.71 11.29 -17.73
C SER A 170 4.67 12.00 -19.08
N TYR A 171 4.15 11.32 -20.10
CA TYR A 171 3.88 11.89 -21.40
C TYR A 171 2.41 11.66 -21.77
N ALA A 172 1.65 12.75 -21.91
CA ALA A 172 0.19 12.74 -22.04
C ALA A 172 -0.31 13.42 -23.32
N PRO A 173 -0.06 12.86 -24.52
CA PRO A 173 -0.59 13.39 -25.79
C PRO A 173 -2.08 13.01 -25.95
N LYS A 174 -2.96 13.99 -26.05
CA LYS A 174 -4.42 13.79 -26.21
C LYS A 174 -4.99 12.91 -25.08
N ASN A 175 -5.53 11.75 -25.43
CA ASN A 175 -6.19 10.82 -24.52
C ASN A 175 -5.26 9.70 -24.02
N LEU A 176 -3.97 9.74 -24.32
CA LEU A 176 -3.01 8.75 -23.85
C LEU A 176 -2.18 9.32 -22.71
N LEU A 177 -1.81 8.48 -21.77
CA LEU A 177 -0.89 8.79 -20.68
C LEU A 177 0.13 7.65 -20.58
N PHE A 178 1.34 7.91 -21.02
CA PHE A 178 2.50 7.07 -20.75
C PHE A 178 3.16 7.50 -19.45
N ARG A 179 3.57 6.53 -18.61
CA ARG A 179 4.31 6.77 -17.37
C ARG A 179 5.52 5.84 -17.26
N ALA A 180 6.64 6.40 -16.83
CA ALA A 180 7.82 5.65 -16.45
C ALA A 180 8.32 6.15 -15.09
N SER A 181 8.61 5.26 -14.14
CA SER A 181 9.03 5.62 -12.78
C SER A 181 10.14 4.73 -12.28
N ILE A 182 11.04 5.32 -11.48
CA ILE A 182 11.94 4.60 -10.60
C ILE A 182 11.59 4.94 -9.15
N LEU A 183 11.59 3.93 -8.25
CA LEU A 183 11.04 4.04 -6.91
C LEU A 183 11.95 3.40 -5.87
N TRP A 184 11.82 3.87 -4.61
CA TRP A 184 12.45 3.27 -3.44
C TRP A 184 11.42 3.02 -2.34
N GLN A 185 11.71 2.08 -1.45
CA GLN A 185 10.85 1.75 -0.31
C GLN A 185 11.25 2.58 0.92
N THR A 186 10.25 3.17 1.60
CA THR A 186 10.47 3.92 2.85
C THR A 186 9.48 3.54 3.96
N GLN A 187 8.18 3.76 3.75
CA GLN A 187 7.12 3.48 4.73
C GLN A 187 6.51 2.10 4.54
N TYR A 188 6.44 1.64 3.30
CA TYR A 188 5.92 0.34 2.90
C TYR A 188 7.09 -0.50 2.42
N LEU A 189 7.32 -1.63 3.08
CA LEU A 189 8.55 -2.38 2.98
C LEU A 189 8.28 -3.82 2.53
N SER A 190 9.19 -4.36 1.74
CA SER A 190 9.21 -5.78 1.40
C SER A 190 9.45 -6.64 2.64
N VAL A 191 8.85 -7.84 2.64
CA VAL A 191 9.05 -8.86 3.65
C VAL A 191 10.16 -9.82 3.21
N GLY A 192 11.03 -10.19 4.14
CA GLY A 192 12.12 -11.11 3.90
C GLY A 192 12.59 -11.78 5.19
N PRO A 193 13.80 -12.36 5.25
CA PRO A 193 14.29 -13.13 6.39
C PRO A 193 14.28 -12.39 7.74
N LYS A 194 14.36 -11.06 7.72
CA LYS A 194 14.28 -10.20 8.91
C LYS A 194 12.90 -9.53 9.08
N GLY A 195 11.86 -10.09 8.48
CA GLY A 195 10.55 -9.45 8.42
C GLY A 195 10.54 -8.26 7.44
N LYS A 196 9.75 -7.21 7.74
CA LYS A 196 9.69 -5.99 6.92
C LYS A 196 10.96 -5.16 7.11
N SER A 197 11.74 -4.92 6.02
CA SER A 197 12.97 -4.12 6.10
C SER A 197 13.25 -3.34 4.83
N ARG A 198 13.79 -2.13 5.00
CA ARG A 198 14.37 -1.31 3.92
C ARG A 198 15.68 -1.86 3.38
N ASP A 199 16.37 -2.71 4.15
CA ASP A 199 17.68 -3.23 3.80
C ASP A 199 17.65 -3.96 2.46
N TYR A 200 16.56 -4.66 2.13
CA TYR A 200 16.47 -5.47 0.92
C TYR A 200 16.58 -4.65 -0.37
N ILE A 201 15.89 -3.51 -0.45
CA ILE A 201 16.00 -2.59 -1.60
C ILE A 201 17.25 -1.73 -1.52
N HIS A 202 17.65 -1.29 -0.32
CA HIS A 202 18.84 -0.50 -0.10
C HIS A 202 20.11 -1.26 -0.52
N ASN A 203 20.24 -2.52 -0.12
CA ASN A 203 21.37 -3.37 -0.47
C ASN A 203 21.37 -3.80 -1.95
N SER A 204 20.22 -3.74 -2.60
CA SER A 204 20.09 -4.08 -4.03
C SER A 204 20.81 -3.11 -4.95
N ASN A 205 20.88 -1.82 -4.62
CA ASN A 205 21.33 -0.73 -5.48
C ASN A 205 20.57 -0.63 -6.83
N ILE A 206 19.46 -1.36 -6.97
CA ILE A 206 18.57 -1.32 -8.13
C ILE A 206 17.22 -0.82 -7.65
N PRO A 207 16.75 0.36 -8.09
CA PRO A 207 15.42 0.84 -7.72
C PRO A 207 14.33 -0.05 -8.32
N GLU A 208 13.13 -0.02 -7.75
CA GLU A 208 11.95 -0.54 -8.41
C GLU A 208 11.69 0.29 -9.67
N MET A 209 11.15 -0.34 -10.72
CA MET A 209 10.84 0.30 -11.99
C MET A 209 9.39 0.04 -12.38
N PHE A 210 8.76 1.03 -12.96
CA PHE A 210 7.40 0.90 -13.50
C PHE A 210 7.32 1.57 -14.86
N VAL A 211 6.57 0.93 -15.78
CA VAL A 211 6.12 1.54 -17.02
C VAL A 211 4.64 1.24 -17.21
N GLY A 212 3.87 2.21 -17.67
CA GLY A 212 2.44 2.05 -17.88
C GLY A 212 1.92 2.93 -18.99
N LEU A 213 0.82 2.49 -19.61
CA LEU A 213 0.09 3.21 -20.65
C LEU A 213 -1.38 3.18 -20.33
N ASP A 214 -1.99 4.36 -20.23
CA ASP A 214 -3.42 4.54 -20.02
C ASP A 214 -4.05 5.26 -21.23
N TYR A 215 -5.26 4.88 -21.58
CA TYR A 215 -6.21 5.69 -22.33
C TYR A 215 -7.12 6.41 -21.31
N GLN A 216 -7.33 7.71 -21.51
CA GLN A 216 -8.17 8.51 -20.63
C GLN A 216 -8.99 9.51 -21.45
N ASP A 217 -10.31 9.51 -21.25
CA ASP A 217 -11.20 10.56 -21.72
C ASP A 217 -12.12 11.04 -20.58
N ALA A 218 -13.18 11.78 -20.91
CA ALA A 218 -14.11 12.31 -19.90
C ALA A 218 -14.87 11.23 -19.12
N THR A 219 -15.00 10.02 -19.66
CA THR A 219 -15.86 8.95 -19.16
C THR A 219 -15.05 7.69 -18.83
N TRP A 220 -14.07 7.36 -19.66
CA TRP A 220 -13.30 6.13 -19.57
C TRP A 220 -11.85 6.35 -19.17
N THR A 221 -11.36 5.45 -18.35
CA THR A 221 -9.93 5.24 -18.14
C THR A 221 -9.67 3.76 -18.30
N ALA A 222 -8.72 3.36 -19.13
CA ALA A 222 -8.30 1.97 -19.25
C ALA A 222 -6.81 1.91 -19.54
N GLY A 223 -6.10 0.94 -18.95
CA GLY A 223 -4.67 0.87 -19.11
C GLY A 223 -4.05 -0.41 -18.61
N ALA A 224 -2.73 -0.47 -18.77
CA ALA A 224 -1.90 -1.58 -18.31
C ALA A 224 -0.54 -1.05 -17.84
N GLY A 225 0.11 -1.80 -16.95
CA GLY A 225 1.42 -1.48 -16.45
C GLY A 225 2.26 -2.70 -16.13
N LEU A 226 3.57 -2.51 -16.16
CA LEU A 226 4.58 -3.48 -15.76
C LEU A 226 5.44 -2.90 -14.65
N HIS A 227 5.73 -3.70 -13.65
CA HIS A 227 6.57 -3.35 -12.52
C HIS A 227 7.67 -4.40 -12.34
N PHE A 228 8.89 -3.92 -12.14
CA PHE A 228 10.06 -4.74 -11.82
C PHE A 228 10.62 -4.34 -10.46
N SER A 229 10.98 -5.34 -9.66
CA SER A 229 11.71 -5.17 -8.39
C SER A 229 12.89 -6.12 -8.32
N SER A 230 13.95 -5.67 -7.66
CA SER A 230 15.15 -6.46 -7.38
C SER A 230 15.57 -6.22 -5.94
N LEU A 231 15.66 -7.27 -5.13
CA LEU A 231 15.97 -7.18 -3.71
C LEU A 231 17.16 -8.07 -3.37
N VAL A 232 17.89 -7.68 -2.32
CA VAL A 232 18.97 -8.49 -1.72
C VAL A 232 18.55 -8.92 -0.33
N PRO A 233 18.16 -10.20 -0.14
CA PRO A 233 17.66 -10.70 1.13
C PRO A 233 18.70 -10.67 2.24
N ARG A 234 19.96 -11.04 1.94
CA ARG A 234 21.07 -11.08 2.90
C ARG A 234 22.38 -10.64 2.24
N LEU A 235 23.27 -10.03 3.02
CA LEU A 235 24.66 -9.73 2.63
C LEU A 235 25.66 -10.73 3.22
N SER A 236 25.26 -11.43 4.25
CA SER A 236 26.06 -12.45 4.93
C SER A 236 25.19 -13.58 5.45
N SER A 237 25.75 -14.73 5.58
CA SER A 237 25.23 -15.93 6.23
C SER A 237 26.08 -16.30 7.45
N SER A 238 25.60 -17.25 8.24
CA SER A 238 26.35 -17.81 9.36
C SER A 238 26.13 -19.30 9.44
N VAL A 239 27.22 -20.06 9.48
CA VAL A 239 27.22 -21.53 9.54
C VAL A 239 28.06 -21.95 10.73
N ILE A 240 27.64 -23.01 11.42
CA ILE A 240 28.48 -23.65 12.45
C ILE A 240 29.45 -24.60 11.75
N ASN A 241 30.74 -24.33 11.84
CA ASN A 241 31.78 -25.21 11.28
C ASN A 241 31.78 -26.56 12.02
N PRO A 242 31.50 -27.69 11.33
CA PRO A 242 31.35 -28.96 11.96
C PRO A 242 32.67 -29.51 12.58
N ASN A 243 33.82 -28.97 12.16
CA ASN A 243 35.14 -29.45 12.63
C ASN A 243 35.57 -28.81 13.97
N ASN A 244 35.11 -27.57 14.25
CA ASN A 244 35.54 -26.84 15.45
C ASN A 244 34.37 -26.33 16.32
N GLY A 245 33.11 -26.48 15.84
CA GLY A 245 31.90 -25.98 16.52
C GLY A 245 31.77 -24.46 16.58
N MET A 246 32.63 -23.72 15.88
CA MET A 246 32.58 -22.25 15.88
C MET A 246 31.61 -21.72 14.80
N GLN A 247 30.99 -20.62 15.09
CA GLN A 247 30.17 -19.88 14.12
C GLN A 247 31.07 -19.09 13.17
N GLU A 248 30.98 -19.38 11.88
CA GLU A 248 31.68 -18.70 10.82
C GLU A 248 30.71 -17.91 9.97
N SER A 249 31.09 -16.70 9.56
CA SER A 249 30.25 -15.81 8.74
C SER A 249 30.84 -15.68 7.35
N TYR A 250 30.00 -15.83 6.34
CA TYR A 250 30.36 -15.75 4.93
C TYR A 250 29.67 -14.58 4.27
N LYS A 251 30.37 -13.87 3.38
CA LYS A 251 29.75 -12.91 2.46
C LYS A 251 28.97 -13.71 1.41
N VAL A 252 27.69 -13.36 1.19
CA VAL A 252 26.84 -13.98 0.18
C VAL A 252 26.40 -12.97 -0.87
N SER A 253 26.07 -13.47 -2.07
CA SER A 253 25.61 -12.67 -3.22
C SER A 253 24.19 -13.11 -3.63
N GLU A 254 23.23 -12.84 -2.77
CA GLU A 254 21.83 -13.24 -2.94
C GLU A 254 21.00 -12.17 -3.59
N ARG A 255 20.09 -12.57 -4.49
CA ARG A 255 19.16 -11.65 -5.14
C ARG A 255 17.85 -12.34 -5.50
N ILE A 256 16.76 -11.61 -5.34
CA ILE A 256 15.43 -11.98 -5.82
C ILE A 256 14.89 -10.90 -6.76
N ASN A 257 14.46 -11.31 -7.95
CA ASN A 257 13.83 -10.45 -8.94
C ASN A 257 12.35 -10.80 -9.07
N GLY A 258 11.52 -9.77 -9.18
CA GLY A 258 10.08 -9.90 -9.38
C GLY A 258 9.63 -9.07 -10.57
N LEU A 259 8.83 -9.67 -11.47
CA LEU A 259 8.14 -8.97 -12.55
C LEU A 259 6.64 -9.12 -12.34
N SER A 260 5.94 -7.99 -12.23
CA SER A 260 4.49 -7.93 -12.03
C SER A 260 3.84 -7.15 -13.14
N GLY A 261 2.61 -7.53 -13.50
CA GLY A 261 1.81 -6.85 -14.51
C GLY A 261 0.42 -6.52 -13.98
N GLU A 262 -0.17 -5.42 -14.46
CA GLU A 262 -1.52 -5.03 -14.11
C GLU A 262 -2.30 -4.55 -15.33
N VAL A 263 -3.63 -4.72 -15.29
CA VAL A 263 -4.59 -4.12 -16.22
C VAL A 263 -5.72 -3.51 -15.40
N HIS A 264 -6.25 -2.40 -15.87
CA HIS A 264 -7.31 -1.70 -15.16
C HIS A 264 -8.27 -0.99 -16.12
N PHE A 265 -9.48 -0.71 -15.60
CA PHE A 265 -10.46 0.12 -16.28
C PHE A 265 -11.31 0.89 -15.26
N LYS A 266 -11.84 2.02 -15.68
CA LYS A 266 -12.86 2.78 -14.98
C LYS A 266 -13.79 3.47 -15.98
N TYR A 267 -15.08 3.25 -15.78
CA TYR A 267 -16.15 4.04 -16.37
C TYR A 267 -16.71 4.96 -15.30
N LYS A 268 -16.91 6.24 -15.61
CA LYS A 268 -17.51 7.19 -14.66
C LYS A 268 -18.34 8.23 -15.42
N ASP A 269 -19.62 8.30 -15.06
CA ASP A 269 -20.50 9.40 -15.45
C ASP A 269 -21.00 10.18 -14.22
N LYS A 270 -22.13 10.93 -14.36
CA LYS A 270 -22.68 11.74 -13.26
C LYS A 270 -23.15 10.91 -12.06
N LYS A 271 -23.63 9.69 -12.27
CA LYS A 271 -24.22 8.84 -11.22
C LYS A 271 -23.54 7.48 -11.05
N LEU A 272 -23.08 6.90 -12.14
CA LEU A 272 -22.50 5.56 -12.14
C LEU A 272 -20.98 5.62 -12.23
N MET A 273 -20.30 4.85 -11.37
CA MET A 273 -18.89 4.53 -11.52
C MET A 273 -18.75 3.02 -11.47
N VAL A 274 -18.06 2.46 -12.46
CA VAL A 274 -17.64 1.06 -12.49
C VAL A 274 -16.13 1.05 -12.69
N ALA A 275 -15.40 0.40 -11.79
CA ALA A 275 -13.95 0.31 -11.88
C ALA A 275 -13.47 -1.09 -11.52
N GLY A 276 -12.40 -1.54 -12.15
CA GLY A 276 -11.79 -2.81 -11.88
C GLY A 276 -10.31 -2.83 -12.21
N LYS A 277 -9.60 -3.75 -11.56
CA LYS A 277 -8.18 -3.99 -11.79
C LYS A 277 -7.88 -5.46 -11.57
N SER A 278 -6.96 -5.99 -12.37
CA SER A 278 -6.36 -7.30 -12.17
C SER A 278 -4.85 -7.17 -12.19
N VAL A 279 -4.18 -7.84 -11.26
CA VAL A 279 -2.73 -7.83 -11.10
C VAL A 279 -2.21 -9.26 -11.00
N LEU A 280 -1.20 -9.58 -11.79
CA LEU A 280 -0.36 -10.75 -11.58
C LEU A 280 0.94 -10.29 -10.94
N SER A 281 1.09 -10.56 -9.67
CA SER A 281 2.23 -10.10 -8.87
C SER A 281 3.28 -11.17 -8.69
N SER A 282 4.54 -10.72 -8.59
CA SER A 282 5.70 -11.50 -8.16
C SER A 282 6.36 -10.75 -7.01
N ASN A 283 6.14 -11.21 -5.76
CA ASN A 283 6.70 -10.60 -4.54
C ASN A 283 6.40 -9.09 -4.42
N LEU A 284 5.11 -8.71 -4.33
CA LEU A 284 4.68 -7.31 -4.10
C LEU A 284 4.30 -7.02 -2.64
N THR A 285 4.96 -7.62 -1.66
CA THR A 285 4.63 -7.47 -0.23
C THR A 285 4.71 -6.01 0.25
N GLN A 286 5.58 -5.18 -0.34
CA GLN A 286 5.65 -3.73 -0.10
C GLN A 286 4.41 -2.97 -0.58
N CYS A 287 3.59 -3.56 -1.43
CA CYS A 287 2.33 -2.96 -1.88
C CYS A 287 1.11 -3.40 -1.05
N SER A 288 1.33 -3.88 0.18
CA SER A 288 0.26 -4.36 1.07
C SER A 288 -0.60 -5.44 0.42
N THR A 289 0.03 -6.35 -0.32
CA THR A 289 -0.58 -7.55 -0.92
C THR A 289 0.02 -8.81 -0.30
N LEU A 290 -0.63 -9.96 -0.53
CA LEU A 290 -0.04 -11.25 -0.21
C LEU A 290 1.11 -11.55 -1.19
N GLY A 291 1.96 -12.49 -0.79
CA GLY A 291 3.08 -12.95 -1.59
C GLY A 291 4.38 -13.07 -0.79
N GLY A 292 5.46 -13.19 -1.50
CA GLY A 292 6.78 -13.38 -0.95
C GLY A 292 7.67 -14.19 -1.89
N TYR A 293 8.59 -14.94 -1.33
CA TYR A 293 9.51 -15.80 -2.07
C TYR A 293 10.02 -16.93 -1.19
N GLY A 294 10.56 -17.97 -1.80
CA GLY A 294 11.23 -19.08 -1.12
C GLY A 294 12.61 -19.34 -1.67
N SER A 295 13.44 -20.05 -0.89
CA SER A 295 14.75 -20.53 -1.31
C SER A 295 14.57 -21.68 -2.30
N THR A 296 15.35 -21.69 -3.38
CA THR A 296 15.37 -22.80 -4.39
C THR A 296 16.60 -23.67 -4.26
N SER A 297 17.67 -23.16 -3.66
CA SER A 297 18.89 -23.91 -3.36
C SER A 297 19.62 -23.29 -2.15
N ILE A 298 20.43 -24.08 -1.49
CA ILE A 298 21.34 -23.70 -0.40
C ILE A 298 22.72 -24.26 -0.69
N ASN A 299 23.74 -23.42 -0.61
CA ASN A 299 25.12 -23.88 -0.56
C ASN A 299 25.41 -24.40 0.86
N ASN A 300 25.75 -25.69 1.00
CA ASN A 300 25.94 -26.33 2.30
C ASN A 300 27.15 -25.80 3.09
N GLU A 301 28.13 -25.20 2.43
CA GLU A 301 29.33 -24.66 3.09
C GLU A 301 29.12 -23.24 3.61
N THR A 302 28.39 -22.41 2.83
CA THR A 302 28.25 -20.98 3.08
C THR A 302 26.85 -20.57 3.49
N ASP A 303 25.83 -21.45 3.40
CA ASP A 303 24.38 -21.13 3.50
C ASP A 303 23.94 -19.99 2.54
N GLU A 304 24.65 -19.81 1.43
CA GLU A 304 24.21 -18.90 0.36
C GLU A 304 23.02 -19.52 -0.38
N ARG A 305 22.01 -18.70 -0.70
CA ARG A 305 20.72 -19.16 -1.24
C ARG A 305 20.38 -18.50 -2.57
N GLU A 306 19.75 -19.29 -3.42
CA GLU A 306 18.96 -18.77 -4.54
C GLU A 306 17.49 -18.72 -4.17
N TYR A 307 16.72 -17.86 -4.87
CA TYR A 307 15.31 -17.62 -4.55
C TYR A 307 14.43 -17.62 -5.79
N ALA A 308 13.15 -17.99 -5.59
CA ALA A 308 12.09 -17.79 -6.56
C ALA A 308 10.90 -17.06 -5.91
N PRO A 309 10.28 -16.08 -6.60
CA PRO A 309 9.12 -15.37 -6.08
C PRO A 309 7.87 -16.23 -6.15
N LEU A 310 7.00 -16.09 -5.15
CA LEU A 310 5.62 -16.53 -5.22
C LEU A 310 4.84 -15.59 -6.14
N ARG A 311 4.01 -16.15 -7.00
CA ARG A 311 3.09 -15.43 -7.90
C ARG A 311 1.69 -15.44 -7.30
N ILE A 312 1.09 -14.26 -7.24
CA ILE A 312 -0.26 -14.06 -6.73
C ILE A 312 -1.08 -13.37 -7.82
N SER A 313 -2.25 -13.89 -8.11
CA SER A 313 -3.27 -13.19 -8.92
C SER A 313 -4.24 -12.51 -7.98
N HIS A 314 -4.45 -11.21 -8.14
CA HIS A 314 -5.46 -10.49 -7.39
C HIS A 314 -6.24 -9.54 -8.27
N SER A 315 -7.55 -9.48 -8.06
CA SER A 315 -8.49 -8.73 -8.88
C SER A 315 -9.58 -8.13 -8.01
N TRP A 316 -10.13 -7.01 -8.46
CA TRP A 316 -11.27 -6.41 -7.81
C TRP A 316 -12.20 -5.71 -8.81
N LEU A 317 -13.48 -5.58 -8.43
CA LEU A 317 -14.51 -4.81 -9.10
C LEU A 317 -15.20 -3.91 -8.08
N ASN A 318 -15.40 -2.63 -8.43
CA ASN A 318 -16.11 -1.66 -7.60
C ASN A 318 -17.17 -0.94 -8.45
N VAL A 319 -18.40 -0.95 -7.96
CA VAL A 319 -19.54 -0.28 -8.58
C VAL A 319 -20.15 0.69 -7.59
N MET A 320 -20.30 1.96 -7.99
CA MET A 320 -20.90 3.01 -7.17
C MET A 320 -22.02 3.68 -7.95
N TYR A 321 -23.17 3.89 -7.31
CA TYR A 321 -24.31 4.55 -7.93
C TYR A 321 -24.93 5.61 -7.03
N GLY A 322 -25.23 6.77 -7.61
CA GLY A 322 -25.87 7.88 -6.94
C GLY A 322 -24.97 9.11 -6.79
N THR A 323 -25.50 10.14 -6.14
CA THR A 323 -24.82 11.42 -5.90
C THR A 323 -24.90 11.82 -4.42
N LYS A 324 -25.99 12.43 -3.99
CA LYS A 324 -26.24 12.82 -2.59
C LYS A 324 -26.37 11.58 -1.70
N TRP A 325 -27.25 10.64 -2.05
CA TRP A 325 -27.23 9.27 -1.57
C TRP A 325 -26.48 8.44 -2.60
N ARG A 326 -25.44 7.76 -2.14
CA ARG A 326 -24.59 6.97 -3.01
C ARG A 326 -24.34 5.61 -2.40
N GLY A 327 -24.79 4.58 -3.10
CA GLY A 327 -24.56 3.18 -2.74
C GLY A 327 -23.40 2.59 -3.51
N GLY A 328 -22.73 1.60 -2.93
CA GLY A 328 -21.60 0.95 -3.55
C GLY A 328 -21.50 -0.54 -3.21
N VAL A 329 -20.84 -1.26 -4.12
CA VAL A 329 -20.44 -2.66 -3.96
C VAL A 329 -18.98 -2.79 -4.35
N PHE A 330 -18.21 -3.54 -3.57
CA PHE A 330 -16.85 -3.93 -3.92
C PHE A 330 -16.71 -5.45 -3.78
N LEU A 331 -16.08 -6.06 -4.79
CA LEU A 331 -15.76 -7.48 -4.81
C LEU A 331 -14.25 -7.62 -5.02
N GLY A 332 -13.62 -8.46 -4.23
CA GLY A 332 -12.20 -8.77 -4.32
C GLY A 332 -11.95 -10.27 -4.38
N TYR A 333 -11.00 -10.70 -5.20
CA TYR A 333 -10.53 -12.08 -5.29
C TYR A 333 -9.02 -12.13 -5.41
N LEU A 334 -8.39 -13.03 -4.66
CA LEU A 334 -6.95 -13.26 -4.68
C LEU A 334 -6.67 -14.76 -4.65
N LYS A 335 -5.66 -15.22 -5.41
CA LYS A 335 -5.23 -16.62 -5.48
C LYS A 335 -3.72 -16.75 -5.47
N ASN A 336 -3.20 -17.60 -4.58
CA ASN A 336 -1.81 -18.04 -4.61
C ASN A 336 -1.58 -19.01 -5.76
N LEU A 337 -0.65 -18.69 -6.66
CA LEU A 337 -0.28 -19.49 -7.82
C LEU A 337 1.05 -20.25 -7.60
N GLY A 338 1.71 -20.03 -6.46
CA GLY A 338 3.01 -20.62 -6.13
C GLY A 338 4.17 -20.06 -6.95
N ALA A 339 5.34 -20.63 -6.76
CA ALA A 339 6.55 -20.31 -7.49
C ALA A 339 6.66 -21.10 -8.80
N SER A 340 7.57 -20.67 -9.68
CA SER A 340 7.89 -21.38 -10.93
C SER A 340 8.85 -22.58 -10.73
N LYS A 341 9.53 -22.62 -9.58
CA LYS A 341 10.48 -23.65 -9.17
C LYS A 341 10.05 -24.21 -7.81
N GLU A 342 10.61 -25.34 -7.42
CA GLU A 342 10.52 -25.83 -6.04
C GLU A 342 11.14 -24.82 -5.08
N VAL A 343 10.49 -24.61 -3.96
CA VAL A 343 10.87 -23.63 -2.94
C VAL A 343 10.68 -24.16 -1.53
N PHE A 344 11.52 -23.71 -0.65
CA PHE A 344 11.45 -23.97 0.79
C PHE A 344 11.82 -22.70 1.57
N ASN A 345 11.64 -22.68 2.89
CA ASN A 345 11.90 -21.52 3.74
C ASN A 345 11.21 -20.24 3.20
N LEU A 346 9.89 -20.29 3.06
CA LEU A 346 9.11 -19.18 2.52
C LEU A 346 9.21 -17.93 3.42
N CYS A 347 9.43 -16.78 2.79
CA CYS A 347 9.37 -15.45 3.40
C CYS A 347 8.30 -14.64 2.70
N GLY A 348 7.33 -14.08 3.44
CA GLY A 348 6.26 -13.32 2.80
C GLY A 348 5.15 -12.91 3.74
N THR A 349 4.01 -12.56 3.15
CA THR A 349 2.75 -12.25 3.84
C THR A 349 1.69 -13.23 3.34
N GLY A 350 1.04 -13.97 4.25
CA GLY A 350 -0.01 -14.94 3.91
C GLY A 350 0.49 -16.03 2.97
N THR A 351 1.69 -16.57 3.22
CA THR A 351 2.28 -17.65 2.40
C THR A 351 1.55 -18.98 2.55
N ASP A 352 0.76 -19.13 3.59
CA ASP A 352 -0.13 -20.25 3.95
C ASP A 352 -1.59 -20.03 3.52
N VAL A 353 -1.87 -18.92 2.86
CA VAL A 353 -3.21 -18.58 2.33
C VAL A 353 -3.27 -18.95 0.85
N ASP A 354 -4.23 -19.82 0.49
CA ASP A 354 -4.52 -20.24 -0.87
C ASP A 354 -5.24 -19.15 -1.65
N GLN A 355 -6.32 -18.64 -1.07
CA GLN A 355 -7.14 -17.62 -1.69
C GLN A 355 -7.82 -16.72 -0.66
N LEU A 356 -8.18 -15.52 -1.11
CA LEU A 356 -9.03 -14.58 -0.38
C LEU A 356 -10.21 -14.18 -1.24
N THR A 357 -11.38 -14.06 -0.60
CA THR A 357 -12.53 -13.37 -1.19
C THR A 357 -12.98 -12.23 -0.28
N HIS A 358 -13.49 -11.19 -0.90
CA HIS A 358 -14.07 -10.06 -0.20
C HIS A 358 -15.30 -9.55 -0.92
N ALA A 359 -16.34 -9.27 -0.17
CA ALA A 359 -17.52 -8.58 -0.65
C ALA A 359 -17.90 -7.48 0.33
N SER A 360 -18.12 -6.27 -0.15
CA SER A 360 -18.67 -5.19 0.68
C SER A 360 -19.79 -4.45 0.00
N VAL A 361 -20.67 -3.88 0.84
CA VAL A 361 -21.72 -2.95 0.44
C VAL A 361 -21.61 -1.70 1.29
N GLU A 362 -21.76 -0.52 0.67
CA GLU A 362 -21.75 0.75 1.38
C GLU A 362 -22.92 1.64 0.99
N LEU A 363 -23.32 2.50 1.91
CA LEU A 363 -24.24 3.59 1.67
C LEU A 363 -23.69 4.86 2.31
N THR A 364 -23.59 5.92 1.52
CA THR A 364 -23.08 7.21 1.96
C THR A 364 -24.05 8.33 1.66
N TYR A 365 -24.12 9.31 2.57
CA TYR A 365 -24.80 10.58 2.41
C TYR A 365 -23.77 11.69 2.21
N ASN A 366 -23.80 12.33 1.04
CA ASN A 366 -22.82 13.31 0.61
C ASN A 366 -23.48 14.67 0.45
N ILE A 367 -23.03 15.65 1.22
CA ILE A 367 -23.40 17.07 1.11
C ILE A 367 -22.10 17.90 1.09
N PRO A 368 -22.15 19.20 0.75
CA PRO A 368 -20.95 20.03 0.77
C PRO A 368 -20.19 19.90 2.10
N HIS A 369 -18.88 19.63 2.01
CA HIS A 369 -17.96 19.40 3.13
C HIS A 369 -18.20 18.13 3.97
N TRP A 370 -19.37 17.46 3.91
CA TRP A 370 -19.66 16.28 4.73
C TRP A 370 -19.89 15.01 3.91
N LYS A 371 -19.30 13.92 4.36
CA LYS A 371 -19.61 12.55 3.94
C LYS A 371 -19.85 11.71 5.18
N ILE A 372 -21.04 11.14 5.31
CA ILE A 372 -21.41 10.22 6.41
C ILE A 372 -21.90 8.93 5.78
N GLY A 373 -21.56 7.79 6.34
CA GLY A 373 -22.07 6.53 5.80
C GLY A 373 -21.64 5.33 6.61
N ALA A 374 -22.06 4.16 6.11
CA ALA A 374 -21.75 2.86 6.66
C ALA A 374 -21.36 1.89 5.56
N GLU A 375 -20.47 0.95 5.90
CA GLU A 375 -20.03 -0.16 5.05
C GLU A 375 -20.11 -1.46 5.86
N TYR A 376 -20.64 -2.49 5.27
CA TYR A 376 -20.51 -3.87 5.75
C TYR A 376 -19.66 -4.65 4.78
N SER A 377 -18.77 -5.50 5.30
CA SER A 377 -17.94 -6.36 4.48
C SER A 377 -17.75 -7.74 5.11
N LEU A 378 -17.69 -8.75 4.23
CA LEU A 378 -17.31 -10.12 4.53
C LEU A 378 -15.99 -10.40 3.81
N THR A 379 -14.98 -10.84 4.57
CA THR A 379 -13.70 -11.31 4.04
C THR A 379 -13.48 -12.75 4.48
N THR A 380 -13.17 -13.63 3.52
CA THR A 380 -12.87 -15.04 3.79
C THR A 380 -11.46 -15.37 3.27
N ALA A 381 -10.66 -16.01 4.11
CA ALA A 381 -9.35 -16.55 3.79
C ALA A 381 -9.40 -18.07 3.83
N TRP A 382 -8.73 -18.73 2.89
CA TRP A 382 -8.54 -20.18 2.88
C TRP A 382 -7.09 -20.50 3.23
N TYR A 383 -6.88 -21.02 4.43
CA TYR A 383 -5.58 -21.44 4.96
C TYR A 383 -5.32 -22.91 4.70
N GLY A 384 -4.07 -23.30 4.51
CA GLY A 384 -3.70 -24.68 4.29
C GLY A 384 -2.20 -24.92 4.33
N THR A 385 -1.75 -26.01 3.74
CA THR A 385 -0.35 -26.45 3.71
C THR A 385 0.28 -26.19 2.35
N ASN A 386 1.54 -25.73 2.36
CA ASN A 386 2.29 -25.47 1.14
C ASN A 386 2.84 -26.77 0.54
N ASP A 387 2.73 -26.92 -0.78
CA ASP A 387 3.48 -27.91 -1.54
C ASP A 387 4.92 -27.45 -1.81
N ASP A 388 5.67 -28.25 -2.57
CA ASP A 388 7.05 -27.99 -2.97
C ASP A 388 7.25 -26.72 -3.83
N LYS A 389 6.17 -26.15 -4.35
CA LYS A 389 6.16 -24.88 -5.11
C LYS A 389 5.53 -23.71 -4.35
N GLY A 390 5.21 -23.92 -3.08
CA GLY A 390 4.57 -22.90 -2.25
C GLY A 390 3.11 -22.62 -2.66
N LYS A 391 2.45 -23.54 -3.40
CA LYS A 391 1.00 -23.54 -3.54
C LYS A 391 0.37 -24.14 -2.30
N VAL A 392 -0.77 -23.62 -1.91
CA VAL A 392 -1.48 -24.05 -0.72
C VAL A 392 -2.56 -25.07 -1.08
N HIS A 393 -2.63 -26.15 -0.34
CA HIS A 393 -3.57 -27.27 -0.47
C HIS A 393 -4.21 -27.61 0.87
N ASP A 394 -5.18 -28.55 0.88
CA ASP A 394 -5.88 -29.03 2.06
C ASP A 394 -6.45 -27.90 2.90
N THR A 395 -7.19 -27.01 2.24
CA THR A 395 -7.60 -25.72 2.80
C THR A 395 -8.85 -25.84 3.68
N HIS A 396 -8.88 -24.98 4.70
CA HIS A 396 -10.07 -24.63 5.46
C HIS A 396 -10.30 -23.12 5.40
N ASP A 397 -11.55 -22.69 5.55
CA ASP A 397 -11.91 -21.30 5.45
C ASP A 397 -12.08 -20.63 6.81
N VAL A 398 -11.71 -19.35 6.86
CA VAL A 398 -11.89 -18.48 8.02
C VAL A 398 -12.46 -17.15 7.55
N SER A 399 -13.53 -16.68 8.20
CA SER A 399 -14.23 -15.48 7.78
C SER A 399 -14.27 -14.41 8.86
N ASN A 400 -14.23 -13.15 8.45
CA ASN A 400 -14.47 -11.98 9.28
C ASN A 400 -15.62 -11.14 8.70
N ASN A 401 -16.57 -10.79 9.56
CA ASN A 401 -17.58 -9.78 9.28
C ASN A 401 -17.10 -8.44 9.84
N ARG A 402 -17.01 -7.43 9.00
CA ARG A 402 -16.63 -6.08 9.41
C ARG A 402 -17.75 -5.10 9.15
N PHE A 403 -17.98 -4.23 10.12
CA PHE A 403 -18.89 -3.10 10.02
C PHE A 403 -18.15 -1.80 10.28
N VAL A 404 -18.31 -0.81 9.40
CA VAL A 404 -17.67 0.51 9.51
C VAL A 404 -18.74 1.59 9.45
N ILE A 405 -18.70 2.55 10.37
CA ILE A 405 -19.45 3.80 10.29
C ILE A 405 -18.42 4.93 10.26
N SER A 406 -18.61 5.88 9.36
CA SER A 406 -17.67 6.99 9.23
C SER A 406 -18.39 8.31 9.03
N ALA A 407 -17.84 9.35 9.66
CA ALA A 407 -18.19 10.74 9.42
C ALA A 407 -16.92 11.53 9.06
N LEU A 408 -16.98 12.23 7.94
CA LEU A 408 -15.88 12.99 7.39
C LEU A 408 -16.33 14.42 7.10
N TYR A 409 -15.57 15.41 7.59
CA TYR A 409 -15.69 16.82 7.25
C TYR A 409 -14.44 17.28 6.49
N SER A 410 -14.59 17.88 5.31
CA SER A 410 -13.50 18.38 4.48
C SER A 410 -13.56 19.88 4.28
N PHE A 411 -12.41 20.54 4.20
CA PHE A 411 -12.26 21.98 4.02
C PHE A 411 -11.12 22.32 3.05
#